data_d577382739623e14cabef509677a1f6f
#
_entry.id   d577382739623e14cabef509677a1f6f
#
_cell.length_a   1.000
_cell.length_b   1.000
_cell.length_c   1.000
_cell.angle_alpha   90.00
_cell.angle_beta   90.00
_cell.angle_gamma   90.00
#
_symmetry.space_group_name_H-M   'P 1'
#
loop_
_entity.id
_entity.type
_entity.pdbx_description
1 polymer ?
#
loop_
_entity_poly.entity_id
_entity_poly.type
_entity_poly.pdbx_seq_one_letter_code
_entity_poly.pdbx_strand_id
1 'polypeptide(L)'
;MEKKTGKTKRSIGLILIASLMGILIVVCGITGFILLKENTALKDKILRMDQLSDTQKTQLENRRSDLSKLEEEYRSYTDVAGQVVKTKEEFFDLASRLEKKIRNGESMVKIAYLTFDDGPYILSEKFLDVLEEYDVPATFFSLMKCAETGYAEQNGIYDRIYRRIIENGHTLGNHTASHKLGAEGIYQSLEVFMNDLLRNREFIYDRYGYTTTVMRFPGGTGTAYRIPEVKQAVIKEGYAYVDWNAMTGDGKSTLPPEEFAANVLNNTQGKDILVVLMHDYSRNTLIALPDIIEGLQKQGYIFLPLFHDSVTCISE
;
A
#
# COMPACT_ATOMS: atom_id res chain seq x y z
N MET A 1 36.14 13.58 17.02
CA MET A 1 34.69 13.89 16.87
C MET A 1 33.91 12.81 16.09
N GLU A 2 34.35 11.55 16.05
CA GLU A 2 33.77 10.49 15.19
C GLU A 2 32.83 9.47 15.89
N LYS A 3 32.60 9.60 17.18
CA LYS A 3 31.79 8.62 17.94
C LYS A 3 30.26 8.91 18.00
N LYS A 4 29.79 10.08 17.53
CA LYS A 4 28.35 10.43 17.59
C LYS A 4 27.52 9.95 16.39
N THR A 5 28.12 9.81 15.21
CA THR A 5 27.41 9.42 13.98
C THR A 5 27.07 7.91 13.91
N GLY A 6 27.83 7.07 14.58
CA GLY A 6 27.58 5.62 14.63
C GLY A 6 26.41 5.22 15.53
N LYS A 7 26.14 5.98 16.60
CA LYS A 7 24.99 5.73 17.49
C LYS A 7 23.67 6.11 16.85
N THR A 8 23.62 7.20 16.09
CA THR A 8 22.41 7.66 15.41
C THR A 8 21.99 6.71 14.27
N LYS A 9 22.93 6.25 13.45
CA LYS A 9 22.68 5.24 12.42
C LYS A 9 22.21 3.89 12.97
N ARG A 10 22.78 3.45 14.11
CA ARG A 10 22.31 2.23 14.80
C ARG A 10 20.92 2.41 15.42
N SER A 11 20.58 3.59 15.93
CA SER A 11 19.24 3.87 16.47
C SER A 11 18.17 3.91 15.37
N ILE A 12 18.47 4.53 14.23
CA ILE A 12 17.56 4.58 13.06
C ILE A 12 17.33 3.18 12.49
N GLY A 13 18.38 2.37 12.38
CA GLY A 13 18.27 0.96 11.96
C GLY A 13 17.40 0.12 12.92
N LEU A 14 17.54 0.34 14.23
CA LEU A 14 16.75 -0.34 15.26
C LEU A 14 15.27 0.08 15.23
N ILE A 15 14.98 1.35 14.96
CA ILE A 15 13.59 1.87 14.84
C ILE A 15 12.95 1.32 13.56
N LEU A 16 13.66 1.31 12.43
CA LEU A 16 13.17 0.70 11.18
C LEU A 16 12.89 -0.81 11.32
N ILE A 17 13.76 -1.52 12.02
CA ILE A 17 13.59 -2.95 12.32
C ILE A 17 12.38 -3.16 13.24
N ALA A 18 12.23 -2.32 14.27
CA ALA A 18 11.08 -2.40 15.19
C ALA A 18 9.75 -2.09 14.47
N SER A 19 9.72 -1.10 13.57
CA SER A 19 8.53 -0.78 12.76
C SER A 19 8.18 -1.91 11.78
N LEU A 20 9.18 -2.49 11.11
CA LEU A 20 8.99 -3.65 10.23
C LEU A 20 8.53 -4.90 11.00
N MET A 21 9.07 -5.12 12.19
CA MET A 21 8.61 -6.18 13.10
C MET A 21 7.18 -5.92 13.58
N GLY A 22 6.80 -4.68 13.90
CA GLY A 22 5.44 -4.28 14.25
C GLY A 22 4.46 -4.61 13.12
N ILE A 23 4.77 -4.18 11.90
CA ILE A 23 3.97 -4.47 10.70
C ILE A 23 3.82 -5.99 10.50
N LEU A 24 4.89 -6.74 10.63
CA LEU A 24 4.86 -8.19 10.45
C LEU A 24 4.05 -8.88 11.54
N ILE A 25 4.17 -8.45 12.81
CA ILE A 25 3.38 -8.98 13.95
C ILE A 25 1.89 -8.69 13.73
N VAL A 26 1.53 -7.52 13.21
CA VAL A 26 0.14 -7.17 12.91
C VAL A 26 -0.39 -7.96 11.72
N VAL A 27 0.37 -8.04 10.63
CA VAL A 27 0.03 -8.92 9.49
C VAL A 27 -0.17 -10.36 9.99
N CYS A 28 0.74 -10.88 10.80
CA CYS A 28 0.63 -12.18 11.44
C CYS A 28 -0.54 -12.28 12.42
N GLY A 29 -0.79 -11.24 13.21
CA GLY A 29 -1.90 -11.18 14.16
C GLY A 29 -3.26 -11.14 13.47
N ILE A 30 -3.42 -10.31 12.45
CA ILE A 30 -4.66 -10.21 11.66
C ILE A 30 -4.91 -11.51 10.90
N THR A 31 -3.89 -12.08 10.27
CA THR A 31 -4.01 -13.39 9.57
C THR A 31 -4.37 -14.50 10.56
N GLY A 32 -3.77 -14.51 11.75
CA GLY A 32 -4.09 -15.44 12.81
C GLY A 32 -5.51 -15.26 13.35
N PHE A 33 -5.99 -14.04 13.49
CA PHE A 33 -7.36 -13.74 13.91
C PHE A 33 -8.39 -14.16 12.85
N ILE A 34 -8.10 -13.91 11.57
CA ILE A 34 -8.94 -14.35 10.45
C ILE A 34 -9.01 -15.88 10.41
N LEU A 35 -7.86 -16.56 10.52
CA LEU A 35 -7.77 -18.00 10.56
C LEU A 35 -8.52 -18.61 11.77
N LEU A 36 -8.43 -18.00 12.94
CA LEU A 36 -9.16 -18.42 14.12
C LEU A 36 -10.67 -18.26 13.92
N LYS A 37 -11.12 -17.17 13.32
CA LYS A 37 -12.53 -16.89 13.03
C LYS A 37 -13.09 -17.83 11.97
N GLU A 38 -12.34 -18.09 10.89
CA GLU A 38 -12.72 -19.06 9.86
C GLU A 38 -12.70 -20.49 10.41
N ASN A 39 -11.74 -20.84 11.26
CA ASN A 39 -11.69 -22.16 11.94
C ASN A 39 -12.88 -22.34 12.89
N THR A 40 -13.32 -21.26 13.57
CA THR A 40 -14.51 -21.30 14.44
C THR A 40 -15.77 -21.47 13.59
N ALA A 41 -15.91 -20.71 12.51
CA ALA A 41 -17.03 -20.82 11.58
C ALA A 41 -17.05 -22.18 10.85
N LEU A 42 -15.89 -22.76 10.61
CA LEU A 42 -15.75 -24.10 10.03
C LEU A 42 -16.12 -25.19 11.03
N LYS A 43 -15.73 -25.06 12.30
CA LYS A 43 -16.15 -25.97 13.40
C LYS A 43 -17.67 -25.94 13.61
N ASP A 44 -18.30 -24.76 13.55
CA ASP A 44 -19.75 -24.63 13.63
C ASP A 44 -20.47 -25.25 12.41
N LYS A 45 -19.86 -25.15 11.22
CA LYS A 45 -20.35 -25.86 10.03
C LYS A 45 -20.15 -27.37 10.11
N ILE A 46 -19.03 -27.82 10.67
CA ILE A 46 -18.76 -29.24 10.91
C ILE A 46 -19.77 -29.84 11.88
N LEU A 47 -20.18 -29.10 12.93
CA LEU A 47 -21.22 -29.54 13.86
C LEU A 47 -22.61 -29.72 13.22
N ARG A 48 -22.86 -29.04 12.08
CA ARG A 48 -24.10 -29.20 11.29
C ARG A 48 -23.96 -30.25 10.18
N MET A 49 -22.80 -30.90 10.05
CA MET A 49 -22.48 -31.82 8.94
C MET A 49 -23.33 -33.09 8.90
N ASP A 50 -23.89 -33.56 10.01
CA ASP A 50 -24.74 -34.76 10.01
C ASP A 50 -26.04 -34.58 9.18
N GLN A 51 -26.29 -33.37 8.69
CA GLN A 51 -27.47 -33.00 7.87
C GLN A 51 -27.12 -32.58 6.44
N LEU A 52 -25.84 -32.59 6.02
CA LEU A 52 -25.42 -32.07 4.72
C LEU A 52 -25.24 -33.19 3.68
N SER A 53 -25.55 -32.88 2.39
CA SER A 53 -25.32 -33.78 1.27
C SER A 53 -23.84 -34.10 1.06
N ASP A 54 -23.52 -35.26 0.40
CA ASP A 54 -22.13 -35.66 0.16
C ASP A 54 -21.32 -34.62 -0.62
N THR A 55 -21.96 -33.85 -1.49
CA THR A 55 -21.33 -32.73 -2.20
C THR A 55 -20.88 -31.61 -1.25
N GLN A 56 -21.68 -31.30 -0.22
CA GLN A 56 -21.34 -30.30 0.79
C GLN A 56 -20.25 -30.79 1.75
N LYS A 57 -20.23 -32.11 2.02
CA LYS A 57 -19.14 -32.74 2.80
C LYS A 57 -17.81 -32.64 2.06
N THR A 58 -17.79 -32.96 0.75
CA THR A 58 -16.59 -32.86 -0.09
C THR A 58 -16.09 -31.39 -0.16
N GLN A 59 -16.99 -30.42 -0.29
CA GLN A 59 -16.61 -29.01 -0.28
C GLN A 59 -16.02 -28.55 1.05
N LEU A 60 -16.56 -29.05 2.17
CA LEU A 60 -16.03 -28.77 3.51
C LEU A 60 -14.67 -29.41 3.76
N GLU A 61 -14.47 -30.64 3.27
CA GLU A 61 -13.17 -31.34 3.34
C GLU A 61 -12.11 -30.59 2.54
N ASN A 62 -12.47 -30.12 1.33
CA ASN A 62 -11.58 -29.30 0.51
C ASN A 62 -11.21 -27.99 1.22
N ARG A 63 -12.18 -27.27 1.79
CA ARG A 63 -11.92 -26.06 2.57
C ARG A 63 -11.10 -26.31 3.83
N ARG A 64 -11.25 -27.47 4.46
CA ARG A 64 -10.44 -27.87 5.62
C ARG A 64 -8.99 -28.16 5.20
N SER A 65 -8.79 -28.80 4.04
CA SER A 65 -7.47 -28.98 3.46
C SER A 65 -6.80 -27.64 3.13
N ASP A 66 -7.56 -26.70 2.58
CA ASP A 66 -7.06 -25.36 2.25
C ASP A 66 -6.72 -24.54 3.52
N LEU A 67 -7.53 -24.67 4.58
CA LEU A 67 -7.22 -24.08 5.90
C LEU A 67 -5.96 -24.68 6.51
N SER A 68 -5.77 -26.00 6.43
CA SER A 68 -4.55 -26.65 6.94
C SER A 68 -3.30 -26.17 6.19
N LYS A 69 -3.40 -26.00 4.87
CA LYS A 69 -2.32 -25.44 4.05
C LYS A 69 -2.03 -23.98 4.43
N LEU A 70 -3.09 -23.19 4.67
CA LEU A 70 -2.97 -21.80 5.08
C LEU A 70 -2.37 -21.66 6.49
N GLU A 71 -2.72 -22.57 7.42
CA GLU A 71 -2.11 -22.64 8.76
C GLU A 71 -0.63 -23.01 8.69
N GLU A 72 -0.25 -23.93 7.79
CA GLU A 72 1.15 -24.31 7.56
C GLU A 72 1.92 -23.16 6.90
N GLU A 73 1.31 -22.50 5.93
CA GLU A 73 1.83 -21.31 5.29
C GLU A 73 2.03 -20.18 6.30
N TYR A 74 1.02 -19.91 7.13
CA TYR A 74 1.08 -18.93 8.23
C TYR A 74 2.20 -19.25 9.23
N ARG A 75 2.35 -20.52 9.63
CA ARG A 75 3.47 -20.94 10.48
C ARG A 75 4.81 -20.70 9.82
N SER A 76 4.92 -20.98 8.52
CA SER A 76 6.17 -20.69 7.80
C SER A 76 6.50 -19.21 7.77
N TYR A 77 5.49 -18.32 7.70
CA TYR A 77 5.68 -16.87 7.80
C TYR A 77 5.96 -16.41 9.25
N THR A 78 5.32 -17.01 10.26
CA THR A 78 5.59 -16.69 11.67
C THR A 78 6.93 -17.26 12.13
N ASP A 79 7.35 -18.41 11.62
CA ASP A 79 8.70 -18.95 11.90
C ASP A 79 9.78 -18.12 11.21
N VAL A 80 9.50 -17.55 10.04
CA VAL A 80 10.37 -16.55 9.38
C VAL A 80 10.32 -15.19 10.12
N ALA A 81 9.17 -14.82 10.69
CA ALA A 81 9.03 -13.61 11.51
C ALA A 81 9.69 -13.76 12.89
N GLY A 82 9.71 -14.96 13.46
CA GLY A 82 10.47 -15.29 14.66
C GLY A 82 12.00 -15.32 14.41
N GLN A 83 12.40 -15.54 13.16
CA GLN A 83 13.73 -15.28 12.65
C GLN A 83 13.72 -13.88 12.04
N VAL A 84 13.87 -12.86 12.87
CA VAL A 84 14.05 -11.44 12.50
C VAL A 84 14.16 -11.25 10.98
N VAL A 85 13.08 -10.74 10.32
CA VAL A 85 13.18 -10.23 8.95
C VAL A 85 14.28 -9.17 8.99
N LYS A 86 15.45 -9.53 8.50
CA LYS A 86 16.68 -8.77 8.74
C LYS A 86 16.77 -7.56 7.86
N THR A 87 16.07 -7.57 6.73
CA THR A 87 16.14 -6.52 5.71
C THR A 87 14.78 -6.21 5.12
N LYS A 88 14.65 -5.00 4.57
CA LYS A 88 13.48 -4.56 3.82
C LYS A 88 13.28 -5.42 2.56
N GLU A 89 14.36 -5.87 1.96
CA GLU A 89 14.37 -6.75 0.79
C GLU A 89 13.73 -8.12 1.09
N GLU A 90 14.06 -8.73 2.24
CA GLU A 90 13.45 -10.01 2.66
C GLU A 90 11.93 -9.87 2.85
N PHE A 91 11.47 -8.73 3.42
CA PHE A 91 10.05 -8.45 3.56
C PHE A 91 9.35 -8.33 2.20
N PHE A 92 9.93 -7.61 1.25
CA PHE A 92 9.35 -7.45 -0.08
C PHE A 92 9.34 -8.74 -0.89
N ASP A 93 10.37 -9.58 -0.77
CA ASP A 93 10.38 -10.89 -1.41
C ASP A 93 9.28 -11.81 -0.85
N LEU A 94 9.06 -11.78 0.47
CA LEU A 94 7.98 -12.51 1.12
C LEU A 94 6.61 -12.01 0.65
N ALA A 95 6.39 -10.70 0.62
CA ALA A 95 5.16 -10.09 0.16
C ALA A 95 4.87 -10.43 -1.32
N SER A 96 5.88 -10.35 -2.20
CA SER A 96 5.75 -10.72 -3.62
C SER A 96 5.37 -12.19 -3.80
N ARG A 97 5.95 -13.10 -3.01
CA ARG A 97 5.55 -14.52 -3.03
C ARG A 97 4.11 -14.72 -2.58
N LEU A 98 3.66 -14.02 -1.54
CA LEU A 98 2.28 -14.09 -1.07
C LEU A 98 1.31 -13.59 -2.14
N GLU A 99 1.59 -12.46 -2.78
CA GLU A 99 0.78 -11.94 -3.88
C GLU A 99 0.66 -12.94 -5.04
N LYS A 100 1.76 -13.58 -5.44
CA LYS A 100 1.77 -14.61 -6.49
C LYS A 100 0.87 -15.79 -6.12
N LYS A 101 0.94 -16.26 -4.88
CA LYS A 101 0.08 -17.34 -4.39
C LYS A 101 -1.40 -16.94 -4.41
N ILE A 102 -1.74 -15.72 -4.01
CA ILE A 102 -3.10 -15.20 -4.07
C ILE A 102 -3.61 -15.19 -5.51
N ARG A 103 -2.83 -14.68 -6.46
CA ARG A 103 -3.21 -14.66 -7.88
C ARG A 103 -3.38 -16.04 -8.50
N ASN A 104 -2.59 -17.01 -8.05
CA ASN A 104 -2.70 -18.39 -8.48
C ASN A 104 -3.86 -19.16 -7.81
N GLY A 105 -4.58 -18.54 -6.87
CA GLY A 105 -5.60 -19.19 -6.06
C GLY A 105 -5.04 -20.20 -5.04
N GLU A 106 -3.76 -20.06 -4.70
CA GLU A 106 -3.03 -20.91 -3.74
C GLU A 106 -3.09 -20.36 -2.31
N SER A 107 -3.64 -19.16 -2.10
CA SER A 107 -3.81 -18.53 -0.80
C SER A 107 -5.21 -17.91 -0.69
N MET A 108 -5.80 -17.96 0.50
CA MET A 108 -7.09 -17.34 0.82
C MET A 108 -6.92 -15.95 1.45
N VAL A 109 -5.70 -15.52 1.68
CA VAL A 109 -5.39 -14.18 2.19
C VAL A 109 -5.78 -13.16 1.15
N LYS A 110 -6.29 -12.00 1.57
CA LYS A 110 -6.56 -10.85 0.71
C LYS A 110 -5.66 -9.69 1.09
N ILE A 111 -5.19 -8.95 0.10
CA ILE A 111 -4.30 -7.80 0.30
C ILE A 111 -5.00 -6.52 -0.14
N ALA A 112 -4.93 -5.49 0.69
CA ALA A 112 -5.31 -4.13 0.34
C ALA A 112 -4.08 -3.20 0.41
N TYR A 113 -3.86 -2.47 -0.67
CA TYR A 113 -2.91 -1.36 -0.77
C TYR A 113 -3.69 -0.06 -0.63
N LEU A 114 -3.53 0.62 0.49
CA LEU A 114 -4.04 1.98 0.67
C LEU A 114 -3.08 2.94 -0.02
N THR A 115 -3.57 3.73 -0.96
CA THR A 115 -2.73 4.66 -1.72
C THR A 115 -3.30 6.07 -1.70
N PHE A 116 -2.42 7.06 -1.52
CA PHE A 116 -2.74 8.48 -1.46
C PHE A 116 -1.95 9.23 -2.53
N ASP A 117 -2.67 9.94 -3.40
CA ASP A 117 -2.09 10.71 -4.49
C ASP A 117 -2.05 12.20 -4.17
N ASP A 118 -1.24 12.95 -4.92
CA ASP A 118 -1.13 14.42 -4.93
C ASP A 118 -0.47 15.08 -3.71
N GLY A 119 -0.13 14.31 -2.67
CA GLY A 119 0.53 14.82 -1.48
C GLY A 119 2.03 15.17 -1.66
N PRO A 120 2.69 15.57 -0.56
CA PRO A 120 2.08 15.78 0.75
C PRO A 120 1.33 17.10 0.88
N TYR A 121 0.33 17.12 1.75
CA TYR A 121 -0.37 18.30 2.24
C TYR A 121 -0.17 18.43 3.76
N ILE A 122 -0.51 19.58 4.34
CA ILE A 122 -0.50 19.72 5.82
C ILE A 122 -1.41 18.68 6.48
N LEU A 123 -2.50 18.32 5.82
CA LEU A 123 -3.45 17.32 6.30
C LEU A 123 -2.86 15.91 6.31
N SER A 124 -1.84 15.61 5.51
CA SER A 124 -1.17 14.30 5.45
C SER A 124 -0.63 13.86 6.81
N GLU A 125 -0.23 14.80 7.71
CA GLU A 125 0.16 14.45 9.09
C GLU A 125 -0.97 13.70 9.82
N LYS A 126 -2.23 14.09 9.58
CA LYS A 126 -3.39 13.44 10.22
C LYS A 126 -3.71 12.07 9.62
N PHE A 127 -3.47 11.90 8.33
CA PHE A 127 -3.54 10.57 7.72
C PHE A 127 -2.49 9.63 8.31
N LEU A 128 -1.26 10.12 8.50
CA LEU A 128 -0.20 9.35 9.13
C LEU A 128 -0.51 9.02 10.60
N ASP A 129 -1.16 9.93 11.33
CA ASP A 129 -1.62 9.66 12.71
C ASP A 129 -2.62 8.48 12.74
N VAL A 130 -3.61 8.47 11.83
CA VAL A 130 -4.60 7.38 11.72
C VAL A 130 -3.93 6.07 11.31
N LEU A 131 -3.07 6.09 10.29
CA LEU A 131 -2.36 4.88 9.84
C LEU A 131 -1.47 4.29 10.94
N GLU A 132 -0.84 5.13 11.76
CA GLU A 132 -0.05 4.72 12.92
C GLU A 132 -0.93 4.13 14.03
N GLU A 133 -2.09 4.73 14.32
CA GLU A 133 -3.06 4.22 15.31
C GLU A 133 -3.56 2.80 14.96
N TYR A 134 -3.79 2.54 13.66
CA TYR A 134 -4.24 1.24 13.18
C TYR A 134 -3.10 0.28 12.82
N ASP A 135 -1.84 0.72 12.90
CA ASP A 135 -0.63 -0.02 12.48
C ASP A 135 -0.75 -0.53 11.02
N VAL A 136 -1.18 0.35 10.12
CA VAL A 136 -1.46 0.04 8.71
C VAL A 136 -0.45 0.76 7.81
N PRO A 137 0.35 0.03 7.02
CA PRO A 137 1.21 0.65 6.02
C PRO A 137 0.41 1.12 4.80
N ALA A 138 0.92 2.14 4.13
CA ALA A 138 0.32 2.73 2.94
C ALA A 138 1.37 3.15 1.90
N THR A 139 0.91 3.62 0.74
CA THR A 139 1.76 4.21 -0.29
C THR A 139 1.31 5.63 -0.59
N PHE A 140 2.24 6.58 -0.60
CA PHE A 140 2.00 7.97 -0.92
C PHE A 140 2.69 8.32 -2.24
N PHE A 141 1.91 8.58 -3.28
CA PHE A 141 2.41 9.07 -4.56
C PHE A 141 2.51 10.59 -4.51
N SER A 142 3.73 11.08 -4.27
CA SER A 142 3.99 12.46 -3.94
C SER A 142 4.31 13.34 -5.15
N LEU A 143 4.00 14.62 -5.02
CA LEU A 143 4.31 15.70 -5.93
C LEU A 143 5.35 16.63 -5.33
N MET A 144 6.31 17.08 -6.15
CA MET A 144 7.27 18.10 -5.71
C MET A 144 6.63 19.45 -5.42
N LYS A 145 5.63 19.86 -6.19
CA LYS A 145 4.99 21.20 -6.06
C LYS A 145 4.42 21.49 -4.66
N CYS A 146 3.99 20.47 -3.93
CA CYS A 146 3.47 20.63 -2.58
C CYS A 146 4.57 20.98 -1.58
N ALA A 147 5.81 20.58 -1.85
CA ALA A 147 6.96 20.86 -1.02
C ALA A 147 7.60 22.24 -1.30
N GLU A 148 7.26 22.87 -2.43
CA GLU A 148 7.88 24.13 -2.89
C GLU A 148 7.13 25.40 -2.44
N THR A 149 5.94 25.31 -1.82
CA THR A 149 5.08 26.47 -1.64
C THR A 149 4.72 26.82 -0.21
N GLY A 150 5.00 28.06 0.16
CA GLY A 150 4.34 28.80 1.22
C GLY A 150 4.74 28.48 2.66
N TYR A 151 3.78 28.65 3.57
CA TYR A 151 3.96 28.55 5.01
C TYR A 151 4.43 27.18 5.51
N ALA A 152 3.95 26.10 4.90
CA ALA A 152 4.29 24.76 5.32
C ALA A 152 5.76 24.43 5.06
N GLU A 153 6.33 24.88 3.94
CA GLU A 153 7.75 24.75 3.65
C GLU A 153 8.62 25.54 4.64
N GLN A 154 8.25 26.79 4.93
CA GLN A 154 8.99 27.64 5.86
C GLN A 154 9.07 27.05 7.28
N ASN A 155 8.08 26.25 7.67
CA ASN A 155 8.03 25.59 8.99
C ASN A 155 8.50 24.14 8.98
N GLY A 156 9.04 23.65 7.86
CA GLY A 156 9.53 22.28 7.72
C GLY A 156 8.43 21.23 7.86
N ILE A 157 7.17 21.56 7.61
CA ILE A 157 6.03 20.65 7.76
C ILE A 157 6.14 19.52 6.72
N TYR A 158 6.43 19.87 5.47
CA TYR A 158 6.59 18.86 4.42
C TYR A 158 7.79 17.95 4.66
N ASP A 159 8.90 18.48 5.19
CA ASP A 159 10.05 17.66 5.58
C ASP A 159 9.68 16.61 6.63
N ARG A 160 8.90 17.00 7.64
CA ARG A 160 8.43 16.04 8.65
C ARG A 160 7.52 14.98 8.06
N ILE A 161 6.62 15.36 7.15
CA ILE A 161 5.70 14.43 6.51
C ILE A 161 6.47 13.41 5.65
N TYR A 162 7.38 13.85 4.79
CA TYR A 162 8.21 12.95 3.99
C TYR A 162 9.02 12.00 4.86
N ARG A 163 9.63 12.51 5.94
CA ARG A 163 10.39 11.66 6.88
C ARG A 163 9.49 10.65 7.58
N ARG A 164 8.31 11.05 8.06
CA ARG A 164 7.35 10.13 8.68
C ARG A 164 6.91 9.04 7.70
N ILE A 165 6.62 9.38 6.45
CA ILE A 165 6.27 8.39 5.41
C ILE A 165 7.39 7.34 5.29
N ILE A 166 8.64 7.77 5.20
CA ILE A 166 9.80 6.89 5.00
C ILE A 166 10.11 6.09 6.28
N GLU A 167 10.09 6.73 7.44
CA GLU A 167 10.52 6.15 8.72
C GLU A 167 9.48 5.20 9.32
N ASN A 168 8.19 5.42 9.05
CA ASN A 168 7.09 4.60 9.56
C ASN A 168 6.75 3.41 8.64
N GLY A 169 7.58 3.11 7.64
CA GLY A 169 7.44 1.91 6.82
C GLY A 169 6.41 2.04 5.68
N HIS A 170 5.93 3.24 5.39
CA HIS A 170 5.15 3.51 4.19
C HIS A 170 6.05 3.57 2.96
N THR A 171 5.47 3.36 1.78
CA THR A 171 6.19 3.59 0.52
C THR A 171 5.96 5.02 0.04
N LEU A 172 7.04 5.71 -0.27
CA LEU A 172 7.01 6.97 -0.97
C LEU A 172 7.15 6.71 -2.47
N GLY A 173 6.06 6.88 -3.22
CA GLY A 173 6.00 6.74 -4.67
C GLY A 173 6.13 8.08 -5.38
N ASN A 174 6.39 8.03 -6.67
CA ASN A 174 6.53 9.20 -7.53
C ASN A 174 5.22 9.47 -8.30
N HIS A 175 4.72 10.72 -8.23
CA HIS A 175 3.53 11.16 -8.98
C HIS A 175 3.84 12.32 -9.94
N THR A 176 5.10 12.41 -10.41
CA THR A 176 5.70 13.54 -11.14
C THR A 176 5.93 14.78 -10.25
N ALA A 177 6.62 15.78 -10.76
CA ALA A 177 6.88 16.99 -9.98
C ALA A 177 5.68 17.94 -9.95
N SER A 178 5.01 18.13 -11.06
CA SER A 178 4.03 19.19 -11.23
C SER A 178 2.58 18.74 -11.31
N HIS A 179 2.31 17.50 -11.71
CA HIS A 179 0.97 16.99 -12.04
C HIS A 179 0.20 17.90 -13.02
N LYS A 180 0.91 18.67 -13.85
CA LYS A 180 0.28 19.62 -14.76
C LYS A 180 -0.40 18.87 -15.90
N LEU A 181 -1.72 18.86 -15.93
CA LEU A 181 -2.54 18.28 -17.00
C LEU A 181 -2.98 19.36 -18.02
N GLY A 182 -3.55 18.91 -19.13
CA GLY A 182 -4.03 19.80 -20.20
C GLY A 182 -3.08 19.90 -21.39
N ALA A 183 -3.33 20.86 -22.27
CA ALA A 183 -2.61 20.98 -23.55
C ALA A 183 -1.11 21.31 -23.35
N GLU A 184 -0.80 22.12 -22.36
CA GLU A 184 0.57 22.49 -21.98
C GLU A 184 1.05 21.70 -20.75
N GLY A 185 0.50 20.52 -20.52
CA GLY A 185 0.82 19.67 -19.38
C GLY A 185 1.96 18.70 -19.67
N ILE A 186 2.19 17.83 -18.69
CA ILE A 186 3.27 16.85 -18.74
C ILE A 186 3.13 15.84 -19.88
N TYR A 187 1.92 15.64 -20.41
CA TYR A 187 1.65 14.72 -21.51
C TYR A 187 1.71 15.38 -22.91
N GLN A 188 2.41 16.51 -23.06
CA GLN A 188 2.64 17.10 -24.38
C GLN A 188 3.75 16.40 -25.17
N SER A 189 4.75 15.82 -24.51
CA SER A 189 5.80 15.00 -25.12
C SER A 189 6.44 14.05 -24.10
N LEU A 190 7.13 13.01 -24.60
CA LEU A 190 7.89 12.10 -23.76
C LEU A 190 8.97 12.82 -22.94
N GLU A 191 9.69 13.74 -23.58
CA GLU A 191 10.73 14.52 -22.91
C GLU A 191 10.18 15.33 -21.73
N VAL A 192 9.06 16.03 -21.93
CA VAL A 192 8.42 16.83 -20.87
C VAL A 192 7.96 15.96 -19.73
N PHE A 193 7.35 14.81 -20.03
CA PHE A 193 6.92 13.86 -18.98
C PHE A 193 8.11 13.32 -18.19
N MET A 194 9.14 12.83 -18.90
CA MET A 194 10.31 12.25 -18.23
C MET A 194 11.07 13.28 -17.40
N ASN A 195 11.23 14.49 -17.88
CA ASN A 195 11.84 15.57 -17.11
C ASN A 195 11.06 15.87 -15.83
N ASP A 196 9.73 15.90 -15.89
CA ASP A 196 8.89 16.17 -14.72
C ASP A 196 8.94 15.00 -13.72
N LEU A 197 8.96 13.76 -14.19
CA LEU A 197 9.13 12.56 -13.38
C LEU A 197 10.49 12.53 -12.67
N LEU A 198 11.57 12.74 -13.43
CA LEU A 198 12.94 12.68 -12.92
C LEU A 198 13.22 13.82 -11.94
N ARG A 199 12.69 15.01 -12.18
CA ARG A 199 12.80 16.15 -11.26
C ARG A 199 12.23 15.84 -9.89
N ASN A 200 11.10 15.13 -9.80
CA ASN A 200 10.55 14.70 -8.49
C ASN A 200 11.43 13.62 -7.84
N ARG A 201 11.98 12.68 -8.62
CA ARG A 201 12.91 11.66 -8.12
C ARG A 201 14.16 12.30 -7.51
N GLU A 202 14.77 13.23 -8.22
CA GLU A 202 15.96 13.96 -7.78
C GLU A 202 15.68 14.77 -6.51
N PHE A 203 14.58 15.51 -6.48
CA PHE A 203 14.14 16.23 -5.29
C PHE A 203 14.03 15.34 -4.06
N ILE A 204 13.39 14.18 -4.18
CA ILE A 204 13.21 13.21 -3.08
C ILE A 204 14.56 12.63 -2.67
N TYR A 205 15.40 12.27 -3.63
CA TYR A 205 16.70 11.67 -3.36
C TYR A 205 17.66 12.68 -2.68
N ASP A 206 17.77 13.87 -3.21
CA ASP A 206 18.69 14.90 -2.68
C ASP A 206 18.30 15.34 -1.27
N ARG A 207 17.01 15.41 -0.98
CA ARG A 207 16.51 15.94 0.29
C ARG A 207 16.37 14.89 1.38
N TYR A 208 16.05 13.65 1.01
CA TYR A 208 15.72 12.58 1.96
C TYR A 208 16.59 11.33 1.82
N GLY A 209 17.42 11.23 0.79
CA GLY A 209 18.23 10.05 0.49
C GLY A 209 17.38 8.82 0.13
N TYR A 210 16.15 9.03 -0.34
CA TYR A 210 15.20 7.97 -0.66
C TYR A 210 15.06 7.81 -2.17
N THR A 211 15.22 6.57 -2.65
CA THR A 211 15.01 6.25 -4.08
C THR A 211 13.60 5.75 -4.29
N THR A 212 12.81 6.48 -5.08
CA THR A 212 11.47 6.04 -5.49
C THR A 212 11.57 5.01 -6.60
N THR A 213 10.90 3.88 -6.45
CA THR A 213 10.89 2.77 -7.45
C THR A 213 9.49 2.46 -7.97
N VAL A 214 8.47 3.02 -7.35
CA VAL A 214 7.06 2.90 -7.76
C VAL A 214 6.54 4.26 -8.15
N MET A 215 5.77 4.32 -9.24
CA MET A 215 5.13 5.55 -9.68
C MET A 215 3.66 5.32 -10.03
N ARG A 216 2.90 6.40 -10.03
CA ARG A 216 1.55 6.44 -10.61
C ARG A 216 1.47 7.58 -11.62
N PHE A 217 0.89 7.30 -12.79
CA PHE A 217 0.65 8.32 -13.80
C PHE A 217 -0.41 9.31 -13.32
N PRO A 218 -0.18 10.63 -13.39
CA PRO A 218 -1.21 11.64 -13.20
C PRO A 218 -2.45 11.38 -14.07
N GLY A 219 -3.60 11.11 -13.43
CA GLY A 219 -4.83 10.71 -14.11
C GLY A 219 -4.87 9.25 -14.57
N GLY A 220 -3.92 8.43 -14.12
CA GLY A 220 -3.81 7.01 -14.42
C GLY A 220 -3.23 6.68 -15.80
N THR A 221 -3.03 5.38 -16.06
CA THR A 221 -2.48 4.88 -17.34
C THR A 221 -3.38 5.19 -18.54
N GLY A 222 -4.68 5.43 -18.31
CA GLY A 222 -5.61 5.89 -19.34
C GLY A 222 -5.29 7.28 -19.86
N THR A 223 -4.66 8.16 -19.09
CA THR A 223 -4.18 9.48 -19.55
C THR A 223 -2.83 9.36 -20.26
N ALA A 224 -1.99 8.43 -19.84
CA ALA A 224 -0.67 8.16 -20.41
C ALA A 224 -0.70 7.65 -21.87
N TYR A 225 -1.86 7.24 -22.39
CA TYR A 225 -2.00 6.78 -23.81
C TYR A 225 -1.62 7.85 -24.83
N ARG A 226 -1.62 9.11 -24.43
CA ARG A 226 -1.23 10.25 -25.30
C ARG A 226 0.23 10.18 -25.74
N ILE A 227 1.06 9.46 -25.02
CA ILE A 227 2.47 9.21 -25.33
C ILE A 227 2.68 7.69 -25.24
N PRO A 228 2.56 6.94 -26.35
CA PRO A 228 2.63 5.48 -26.33
C PRO A 228 3.93 4.94 -25.70
N GLU A 229 5.05 5.64 -25.87
CA GLU A 229 6.37 5.24 -25.41
C GLU A 229 6.58 5.51 -23.91
N VAL A 230 5.72 6.30 -23.25
CA VAL A 230 5.97 6.75 -21.88
C VAL A 230 6.00 5.58 -20.87
N LYS A 231 5.18 4.57 -21.09
CA LYS A 231 5.15 3.39 -20.22
C LYS A 231 6.47 2.63 -20.25
N GLN A 232 7.02 2.41 -21.45
CA GLN A 232 8.32 1.75 -21.61
C GLN A 232 9.46 2.63 -21.10
N ALA A 233 9.37 3.95 -21.27
CA ALA A 233 10.38 4.88 -20.79
C ALA A 233 10.47 4.87 -19.26
N VAL A 234 9.35 4.86 -18.53
CA VAL A 234 9.36 4.80 -17.07
C VAL A 234 9.89 3.47 -16.54
N ILE A 235 9.57 2.35 -17.20
CA ILE A 235 10.13 1.04 -16.88
C ILE A 235 11.65 1.04 -17.05
N LYS A 236 12.14 1.57 -18.19
CA LYS A 236 13.58 1.67 -18.48
C LYS A 236 14.33 2.51 -17.44
N GLU A 237 13.66 3.49 -16.83
CA GLU A 237 14.20 4.30 -15.74
C GLU A 237 14.16 3.59 -14.36
N GLY A 238 13.75 2.33 -14.33
CA GLY A 238 13.68 1.53 -13.10
C GLY A 238 12.42 1.74 -12.27
N TYR A 239 11.33 2.23 -12.87
CA TYR A 239 10.05 2.35 -12.20
C TYR A 239 9.12 1.19 -12.54
N ALA A 240 8.40 0.71 -11.54
CA ALA A 240 7.14 0.03 -11.72
C ALA A 240 5.98 1.03 -11.59
N TYR A 241 4.93 0.90 -12.41
CA TYR A 241 3.76 1.76 -12.30
C TYR A 241 2.51 0.98 -11.95
N VAL A 242 1.54 1.63 -11.31
CA VAL A 242 0.31 1.00 -10.84
C VAL A 242 -0.88 1.96 -10.97
N ASP A 243 -2.00 1.42 -11.44
CA ASP A 243 -3.31 2.07 -11.34
C ASP A 243 -4.03 1.62 -10.04
N TRP A 244 -5.35 1.72 -10.02
CA TRP A 244 -6.20 1.32 -8.91
C TRP A 244 -7.39 0.48 -9.40
N ASN A 245 -7.98 -0.29 -8.50
CA ASN A 245 -9.18 -1.07 -8.78
C ASN A 245 -10.32 -0.79 -7.77
N ALA A 246 -10.09 0.12 -6.82
CA ALA A 246 -11.10 0.70 -5.94
C ALA A 246 -10.74 2.16 -5.65
N MET A 247 -11.71 2.99 -5.30
CA MET A 247 -11.47 4.41 -4.97
C MET A 247 -12.57 4.94 -4.04
N THR A 248 -12.25 5.95 -3.25
CA THR A 248 -13.21 6.73 -2.48
C THR A 248 -14.11 7.60 -3.38
N GLY A 249 -13.55 8.08 -4.50
CA GLY A 249 -14.20 9.07 -5.38
C GLY A 249 -13.95 10.51 -4.94
N ASP A 250 -13.00 10.76 -4.04
CA ASP A 250 -12.71 12.04 -3.42
C ASP A 250 -12.07 13.08 -4.35
N GLY A 251 -11.52 12.67 -5.48
CA GLY A 251 -10.86 13.58 -6.43
C GLY A 251 -11.78 14.64 -7.06
N LYS A 252 -13.11 14.42 -7.07
CA LYS A 252 -14.09 15.33 -7.68
C LYS A 252 -15.40 15.44 -6.90
N SER A 253 -15.55 14.74 -5.78
CA SER A 253 -16.80 14.61 -5.07
C SER A 253 -16.78 15.34 -3.74
N THR A 254 -17.95 15.90 -3.39
CA THR A 254 -18.25 16.46 -2.07
C THR A 254 -19.13 15.54 -1.24
N LEU A 255 -19.18 14.26 -1.57
CA LEU A 255 -19.93 13.26 -0.84
C LEU A 255 -19.49 13.18 0.64
N PRO A 256 -20.39 12.80 1.54
CA PRO A 256 -20.05 12.65 2.95
C PRO A 256 -19.11 11.46 3.18
N PRO A 257 -18.38 11.43 4.32
CA PRO A 257 -17.36 10.42 4.59
C PRO A 257 -17.86 8.98 4.51
N GLU A 258 -19.08 8.71 4.97
CA GLU A 258 -19.69 7.37 4.93
C GLU A 258 -19.89 6.84 3.50
N GLU A 259 -20.12 7.71 2.54
CA GLU A 259 -20.21 7.31 1.12
C GLU A 259 -18.82 7.02 0.54
N PHE A 260 -17.78 7.73 0.97
CA PHE A 260 -16.41 7.42 0.58
C PHE A 260 -15.98 6.04 1.10
N ALA A 261 -16.31 5.70 2.35
CA ALA A 261 -16.08 4.37 2.87
C ALA A 261 -16.90 3.31 2.10
N ALA A 262 -18.18 3.57 1.85
CA ALA A 262 -19.04 2.67 1.10
C ALA A 262 -18.53 2.42 -0.33
N ASN A 263 -18.01 3.44 -1.03
CA ASN A 263 -17.43 3.31 -2.36
C ASN A 263 -16.26 2.32 -2.40
N VAL A 264 -15.44 2.27 -1.36
CA VAL A 264 -14.35 1.29 -1.25
C VAL A 264 -14.92 -0.08 -0.87
N LEU A 265 -15.71 -0.16 0.21
CA LEU A 265 -16.12 -1.42 0.83
C LEU A 265 -17.09 -2.23 -0.04
N ASN A 266 -17.91 -1.56 -0.85
CA ASN A 266 -18.83 -2.21 -1.82
C ASN A 266 -18.12 -2.65 -3.10
N ASN A 267 -16.87 -2.24 -3.32
CA ASN A 267 -16.11 -2.52 -4.55
C ASN A 267 -15.06 -3.62 -4.39
N THR A 268 -15.23 -4.47 -3.37
CA THR A 268 -14.29 -5.54 -3.01
C THR A 268 -14.65 -6.90 -3.59
N GLN A 269 -15.88 -7.07 -4.11
CA GLN A 269 -16.37 -8.35 -4.59
C GLN A 269 -15.49 -8.91 -5.72
N GLY A 270 -15.01 -10.14 -5.53
CA GLY A 270 -14.14 -10.83 -6.50
C GLY A 270 -12.72 -10.28 -6.60
N LYS A 271 -12.29 -9.47 -5.64
CA LYS A 271 -10.93 -8.90 -5.61
C LYS A 271 -10.18 -9.38 -4.38
N ASP A 272 -9.21 -10.23 -4.59
CA ASP A 272 -8.31 -10.68 -3.53
C ASP A 272 -7.11 -9.74 -3.34
N ILE A 273 -6.81 -8.93 -4.36
CA ILE A 273 -5.83 -7.83 -4.29
C ILE A 273 -6.55 -6.53 -4.64
N LEU A 274 -6.55 -5.60 -3.69
CA LEU A 274 -7.22 -4.31 -3.78
C LEU A 274 -6.18 -3.18 -3.76
N VAL A 275 -6.23 -2.29 -4.75
CA VAL A 275 -5.47 -1.03 -4.76
C VAL A 275 -6.47 0.11 -4.66
N VAL A 276 -6.46 0.81 -3.53
CA VAL A 276 -7.43 1.87 -3.20
C VAL A 276 -6.84 3.23 -3.50
N LEU A 277 -7.43 3.97 -4.44
CA LEU A 277 -7.09 5.37 -4.71
C LEU A 277 -7.81 6.29 -3.75
N MET A 278 -7.04 7.13 -3.09
CA MET A 278 -7.45 8.21 -2.19
C MET A 278 -6.54 9.42 -2.39
N HIS A 279 -6.92 10.57 -1.80
CA HIS A 279 -6.09 11.76 -1.77
C HIS A 279 -5.99 12.30 -0.34
N ASP A 280 -4.79 12.62 0.10
CA ASP A 280 -4.50 13.07 1.45
C ASP A 280 -4.76 14.58 1.69
N TYR A 281 -5.32 15.26 0.69
CA TYR A 281 -5.91 16.60 0.86
C TYR A 281 -7.38 16.55 1.28
N SER A 282 -8.06 15.43 1.15
CA SER A 282 -9.50 15.30 1.39
C SER A 282 -9.81 15.10 2.88
N ARG A 283 -10.46 16.07 3.48
CA ARG A 283 -10.91 15.96 4.89
C ARG A 283 -11.95 14.85 5.09
N ASN A 284 -12.83 14.64 4.12
CA ASN A 284 -13.85 13.57 4.19
C ASN A 284 -13.21 12.19 4.05
N THR A 285 -12.16 12.06 3.25
CA THR A 285 -11.37 10.82 3.18
C THR A 285 -10.67 10.54 4.51
N LEU A 286 -10.10 11.58 5.16
CA LEU A 286 -9.51 11.42 6.48
C LEU A 286 -10.52 10.89 7.52
N ILE A 287 -11.74 11.44 7.52
CA ILE A 287 -12.82 10.98 8.42
C ILE A 287 -13.25 9.56 8.09
N ALA A 288 -13.29 9.18 6.80
CA ALA A 288 -13.69 7.86 6.34
C ALA A 288 -12.61 6.79 6.53
N LEU A 289 -11.34 7.18 6.70
CA LEU A 289 -10.21 6.24 6.70
C LEU A 289 -10.30 5.16 7.79
N PRO A 290 -10.68 5.44 9.04
CA PRO A 290 -10.95 4.40 10.05
C PRO A 290 -11.96 3.37 9.59
N ASP A 291 -13.11 3.81 9.06
CA ASP A 291 -14.17 2.91 8.59
C ASP A 291 -13.72 2.05 7.40
N ILE A 292 -12.92 2.62 6.50
CA ILE A 292 -12.31 1.89 5.38
C ILE A 292 -11.37 0.79 5.91
N ILE A 293 -10.47 1.13 6.84
CA ILE A 293 -9.51 0.17 7.42
C ILE A 293 -10.26 -0.97 8.12
N GLU A 294 -11.14 -0.62 9.06
CA GLU A 294 -11.91 -1.63 9.82
C GLU A 294 -12.82 -2.47 8.92
N GLY A 295 -13.45 -1.84 7.93
CA GLY A 295 -14.33 -2.53 6.99
C GLY A 295 -13.55 -3.53 6.12
N LEU A 296 -12.37 -3.19 5.63
CA LEU A 296 -11.50 -4.07 4.88
C LEU A 296 -10.94 -5.20 5.76
N GLN A 297 -10.53 -4.90 7.01
CA GLN A 297 -10.13 -5.92 7.99
C GLN A 297 -11.24 -6.93 8.25
N LYS A 298 -12.50 -6.46 8.45
CA LYS A 298 -13.68 -7.33 8.61
C LYS A 298 -13.96 -8.21 7.39
N GLN A 299 -13.54 -7.76 6.19
CA GLN A 299 -13.64 -8.53 4.95
C GLN A 299 -12.45 -9.45 4.70
N GLY A 300 -11.48 -9.50 5.61
CA GLY A 300 -10.33 -10.40 5.58
C GLY A 300 -9.12 -9.86 4.82
N TYR A 301 -9.04 -8.56 4.57
CA TYR A 301 -7.84 -7.96 3.98
C TYR A 301 -6.77 -7.69 5.03
N ILE A 302 -5.52 -7.97 4.67
CA ILE A 302 -4.32 -7.45 5.31
C ILE A 302 -3.80 -6.26 4.49
N PHE A 303 -2.98 -5.41 5.10
CA PHE A 303 -2.46 -4.21 4.45
C PHE A 303 -0.97 -4.33 4.18
N LEU A 304 -0.55 -3.97 2.98
CA LEU A 304 0.85 -3.88 2.58
C LEU A 304 1.10 -2.53 1.88
N PRO A 305 2.33 -1.99 1.94
CA PRO A 305 2.72 -0.90 1.08
C PRO A 305 3.11 -1.45 -0.29
N LEU A 306 2.89 -0.71 -1.37
CA LEU A 306 3.36 -1.08 -2.71
C LEU A 306 4.90 -1.02 -2.77
N PHE A 307 5.50 -1.89 -3.56
CA PHE A 307 6.93 -1.90 -3.87
C PHE A 307 7.12 -2.31 -5.34
N HIS A 308 8.34 -2.13 -5.86
CA HIS A 308 8.63 -2.34 -7.28
C HIS A 308 8.14 -3.71 -7.80
N ASP A 309 8.38 -4.77 -7.03
CA ASP A 309 8.07 -6.15 -7.44
C ASP A 309 6.69 -6.62 -6.95
N SER A 310 5.85 -5.71 -6.46
CA SER A 310 4.43 -6.01 -6.21
C SER A 310 3.79 -6.50 -7.51
N VAL A 311 3.12 -7.64 -7.45
CA VAL A 311 2.53 -8.29 -8.64
C VAL A 311 1.45 -7.42 -9.30
N THR A 312 0.90 -6.46 -8.57
CA THR A 312 -0.06 -5.47 -9.08
C THR A 312 0.60 -4.29 -9.78
N CYS A 313 1.93 -4.12 -9.62
CA CYS A 313 2.72 -3.14 -10.35
C CYS A 313 3.18 -3.71 -11.71
N ILE A 314 3.35 -2.84 -12.71
CA ILE A 314 3.83 -3.20 -14.05
C ILE A 314 5.27 -2.68 -14.16
N SER A 315 6.21 -3.60 -14.33
CA SER A 315 7.66 -3.36 -14.39
C SER A 315 8.33 -3.95 -15.64
N GLU A 316 7.56 -4.63 -16.51
CA GLU A 316 8.02 -5.30 -17.72
C GLU A 316 7.18 -4.92 -18.96
#